data_2fa5d3d39ac046d98e4593a87636bc93
#
_entry.id   2fa5d3d39ac046d98e4593a87636bc93
#
_cell.length_a   1.000
_cell.length_b   1.000
_cell.length_c   1.000
_cell.angle_alpha   90.00
_cell.angle_beta   90.00
_cell.angle_gamma   90.00
#
_symmetry.space_group_name_H-M   'P 1'
#
loop_
_entity.id
_entity.type
_entity.pdbx_description
1 polymer ?
#
loop_
_entity_poly.entity_id
_entity_poly.type
_entity_poly.pdbx_seq_one_letter_code
_entity_poly.pdbx_strand_id
1 'polypeptide(L)'
;MDARDILREAASRPATEAKALVNILPTGALNAHAGGHTNSIAWLLWHAGRQMDAQLAQLNGEPQVWHSQGFDARFNLGELGDTVGYGHTAEQARAVVVEDAALLVEYLGATTAALSEYIAGLSEADLDDVIDTSWTPHVTRGVRLVSMIDDAAQHVGQAAYAAGILASAAGSGEEA
;
A
#
# COMPACT_ATOMS: atom_id res chain seq x y z
N MET A 1 15.65 10.81 -18.84
CA MET A 1 14.78 9.83 -18.11
C MET A 1 15.44 8.48 -18.28
N ASP A 2 15.97 7.97 -17.20
CA ASP A 2 16.57 6.62 -17.14
C ASP A 2 15.59 5.64 -16.44
N ALA A 3 16.02 4.39 -16.22
CA ALA A 3 15.17 3.37 -15.60
C ALA A 3 14.75 3.76 -14.17
N ARG A 4 15.60 4.45 -13.42
CA ARG A 4 15.32 4.92 -12.05
C ARG A 4 14.27 6.02 -12.05
N ASP A 5 14.32 6.94 -13.02
CA ASP A 5 13.31 7.99 -13.17
C ASP A 5 11.93 7.39 -13.46
N ILE A 6 11.88 6.34 -14.31
CA ILE A 6 10.63 5.63 -14.61
C ILE A 6 10.09 4.91 -13.36
N LEU A 7 10.95 4.22 -12.61
CA LEU A 7 10.55 3.54 -11.38
C LEU A 7 10.04 4.52 -10.32
N ARG A 8 10.70 5.66 -10.13
CA ARG A 8 10.29 6.70 -9.18
C ARG A 8 8.95 7.33 -9.57
N GLU A 9 8.75 7.62 -10.86
CA GLU A 9 7.47 8.09 -11.38
C GLU A 9 6.37 7.08 -11.13
N ALA A 10 6.60 5.79 -11.45
CA ALA A 10 5.64 4.73 -11.20
C ALA A 10 5.33 4.56 -9.69
N ALA A 11 6.35 4.63 -8.83
CA ALA A 11 6.19 4.51 -7.37
C ALA A 11 5.36 5.64 -6.76
N SER A 12 5.35 6.83 -7.36
CA SER A 12 4.59 7.97 -6.86
C SER A 12 3.08 7.86 -7.09
N ARG A 13 2.65 7.07 -8.08
CA ARG A 13 1.25 7.01 -8.52
C ARG A 13 0.31 6.42 -7.47
N PRO A 14 0.60 5.29 -6.81
CA PRO A 14 -0.31 4.75 -5.79
C PRO A 14 -0.63 5.74 -4.67
N ALA A 15 0.36 6.48 -4.17
CA ALA A 15 0.12 7.48 -3.13
C ALA A 15 -0.70 8.68 -3.64
N THR A 16 -0.48 9.09 -4.87
CA THR A 16 -1.25 10.17 -5.52
C THR A 16 -2.71 9.77 -5.69
N GLU A 17 -2.97 8.58 -6.20
CA GLU A 17 -4.32 8.05 -6.41
C GLU A 17 -5.04 7.77 -5.09
N ALA A 18 -4.35 7.22 -4.08
CA ALA A 18 -4.91 7.04 -2.74
C ALA A 18 -5.35 8.36 -2.11
N LYS A 19 -4.55 9.43 -2.27
CA LYS A 19 -4.91 10.77 -1.80
C LYS A 19 -6.13 11.32 -2.52
N ALA A 20 -6.22 11.16 -3.84
CA ALA A 20 -7.39 11.57 -4.61
C ALA A 20 -8.65 10.80 -4.18
N LEU A 21 -8.52 9.48 -4.01
CA LEU A 21 -9.61 8.60 -3.57
C LEU A 21 -10.16 9.00 -2.19
N VAL A 22 -9.29 9.21 -1.20
CA VAL A 22 -9.70 9.53 0.17
C VAL A 22 -10.51 10.82 0.24
N ASN A 23 -10.21 11.80 -0.61
CA ASN A 23 -10.92 13.08 -0.66
C ASN A 23 -12.38 12.98 -1.15
N ILE A 24 -12.76 11.88 -1.79
CA ILE A 24 -14.10 11.67 -2.37
C ILE A 24 -14.84 10.48 -1.73
N LEU A 25 -14.29 9.86 -0.70
CA LEU A 25 -14.94 8.72 -0.04
C LEU A 25 -16.25 9.15 0.62
N PRO A 26 -17.34 8.39 0.40
CA PRO A 26 -18.57 8.57 1.19
C PRO A 26 -18.30 8.37 2.68
N THR A 27 -19.06 9.06 3.51
CA THR A 27 -19.01 8.87 4.97
C THR A 27 -19.23 7.39 5.33
N GLY A 28 -18.37 6.83 6.16
CA GLY A 28 -18.42 5.43 6.60
C GLY A 28 -17.88 4.40 5.59
N ALA A 29 -17.49 4.82 4.37
CA ALA A 29 -16.99 3.89 3.36
C ALA A 29 -15.62 3.28 3.70
N LEU A 30 -14.80 3.96 4.49
CA LEU A 30 -13.41 3.59 4.74
C LEU A 30 -13.26 2.16 5.29
N ASN A 31 -14.07 1.80 6.29
CA ASN A 31 -14.07 0.49 6.92
C ASN A 31 -15.22 -0.43 6.43
N ALA A 32 -15.99 0.03 5.45
CA ALA A 32 -17.08 -0.78 4.89
C ALA A 32 -16.57 -1.90 3.99
N HIS A 33 -17.31 -2.99 3.94
CA HIS A 33 -16.96 -4.20 3.19
C HIS A 33 -17.80 -4.29 1.91
N ALA A 34 -17.32 -3.73 0.82
CA ALA A 34 -18.00 -3.72 -0.48
C ALA A 34 -18.37 -5.14 -0.93
N GLY A 35 -19.63 -5.38 -1.22
CA GLY A 35 -20.12 -6.70 -1.62
C GLY A 35 -19.89 -7.82 -0.59
N GLY A 36 -19.64 -7.48 0.69
CA GLY A 36 -19.30 -8.45 1.75
C GLY A 36 -17.85 -8.95 1.72
N HIS A 37 -16.98 -8.38 0.87
CA HIS A 37 -15.57 -8.75 0.81
C HIS A 37 -14.86 -8.50 2.14
N THR A 38 -13.84 -9.31 2.45
CA THR A 38 -13.12 -9.23 3.73
C THR A 38 -12.23 -8.00 3.87
N ASN A 39 -11.67 -7.51 2.75
CA ASN A 39 -10.78 -6.38 2.73
C ASN A 39 -11.58 -5.09 2.53
N SER A 40 -11.55 -4.21 3.52
CA SER A 40 -12.07 -2.85 3.43
C SER A 40 -11.12 -1.94 2.64
N ILE A 41 -11.57 -0.72 2.32
CA ILE A 41 -10.69 0.31 1.73
C ILE A 41 -9.54 0.63 2.71
N ALA A 42 -9.80 0.69 4.01
CA ALA A 42 -8.78 0.89 5.03
C ALA A 42 -7.72 -0.21 4.98
N TRP A 43 -8.14 -1.48 4.92
CA TRP A 43 -7.21 -2.61 4.80
C TRP A 43 -6.37 -2.51 3.53
N LEU A 44 -6.97 -2.22 2.37
CA LEU A 44 -6.29 -2.16 1.08
C LEU A 44 -5.19 -1.08 1.06
N LEU A 45 -5.51 0.13 1.56
CA LEU A 45 -4.54 1.22 1.61
C LEU A 45 -3.44 0.99 2.66
N TRP A 46 -3.79 0.45 3.84
CA TRP A 46 -2.84 0.05 4.86
C TRP A 46 -1.89 -1.02 4.34
N HIS A 47 -2.42 -2.08 3.72
CA HIS A 47 -1.64 -3.18 3.16
C HIS A 47 -0.67 -2.69 2.07
N ALA A 48 -1.12 -1.82 1.16
CA ALA A 48 -0.26 -1.21 0.15
C ALA A 48 0.97 -0.52 0.76
N GLY A 49 0.78 0.21 1.86
CA GLY A 49 1.89 0.82 2.61
C GLY A 49 2.76 -0.23 3.30
N ARG A 50 2.16 -1.18 4.03
CA ARG A 50 2.89 -2.18 4.82
C ARG A 50 3.77 -3.10 3.96
N GLN A 51 3.25 -3.61 2.84
CA GLN A 51 4.02 -4.48 1.95
C GLN A 51 5.20 -3.74 1.32
N MET A 52 5.00 -2.48 0.90
CA MET A 52 6.06 -1.64 0.33
C MET A 52 7.15 -1.37 1.37
N ASP A 53 6.77 -0.97 2.58
CA ASP A 53 7.68 -0.63 3.68
C ASP A 53 8.51 -1.85 4.12
N ALA A 54 7.86 -3.00 4.35
CA ALA A 54 8.53 -4.21 4.78
C ALA A 54 9.53 -4.73 3.72
N GLN A 55 9.17 -4.68 2.44
CA GLN A 55 10.07 -5.09 1.36
C GLN A 55 11.21 -4.10 1.15
N LEU A 56 10.97 -2.79 1.31
CA LEU A 56 12.01 -1.77 1.25
C LEU A 56 13.04 -1.96 2.37
N ALA A 57 12.58 -2.21 3.61
CA ALA A 57 13.45 -2.49 4.74
C ALA A 57 14.34 -3.72 4.50
N GLN A 58 13.84 -4.75 3.80
CA GLN A 58 14.65 -5.90 3.40
C GLN A 58 15.71 -5.55 2.34
N LEU A 59 15.41 -4.60 1.43
CA LEU A 59 16.32 -4.20 0.37
C LEU A 59 17.46 -3.30 0.86
N ASN A 60 17.19 -2.38 1.78
CA ASN A 60 18.15 -1.36 2.22
C ASN A 60 18.75 -1.66 3.61
N GLY A 61 18.19 -2.59 4.39
CA GLY A 61 18.63 -2.92 5.74
C GLY A 61 18.26 -1.86 6.78
N GLU A 62 17.44 -0.88 6.43
CA GLU A 62 17.01 0.18 7.34
C GLU A 62 15.71 -0.21 8.07
N PRO A 63 15.42 0.41 9.23
CA PRO A 63 14.15 0.21 9.91
C PRO A 63 12.97 0.62 9.04
N GLN A 64 11.86 -0.12 9.15
CA GLN A 64 10.61 0.24 8.48
C GLN A 64 10.13 1.63 8.89
N VAL A 65 9.57 2.37 7.94
CA VAL A 65 8.89 3.67 8.16
C VAL A 65 7.78 3.52 9.21
N TRP A 66 7.12 2.36 9.23
CA TRP A 66 6.11 1.98 10.22
C TRP A 66 6.54 2.27 11.65
N HIS A 67 7.73 1.80 12.03
CA HIS A 67 8.28 2.01 13.37
C HIS A 67 9.09 3.30 13.50
N SER A 68 9.95 3.59 12.53
CA SER A 68 10.89 4.72 12.63
C SER A 68 10.21 6.10 12.64
N GLN A 69 8.98 6.19 12.10
CA GLN A 69 8.17 7.41 12.12
C GLN A 69 6.92 7.29 13.00
N GLY A 70 6.80 6.24 13.82
CA GLY A 70 5.76 6.09 14.83
C GLY A 70 4.36 5.83 14.27
N PHE A 71 4.25 5.29 13.05
CA PHE A 71 2.95 4.92 12.48
C PHE A 71 2.30 3.77 13.24
N ASP A 72 3.08 2.82 13.78
CA ASP A 72 2.60 1.74 14.64
C ASP A 72 1.74 2.23 15.80
N ALA A 73 2.22 3.23 16.53
CA ALA A 73 1.50 3.84 17.63
C ALA A 73 0.26 4.64 17.16
N ARG A 74 0.35 5.32 16.00
CA ARG A 74 -0.74 6.16 15.46
C ARG A 74 -1.88 5.32 14.89
N PHE A 75 -1.57 4.21 14.21
CA PHE A 75 -2.58 3.25 13.73
C PHE A 75 -3.21 2.45 14.86
N ASN A 76 -2.47 2.21 15.94
CA ASN A 76 -2.94 1.50 17.14
C ASN A 76 -3.61 0.13 16.85
N LEU A 77 -3.06 -0.61 15.89
CA LEU A 77 -3.54 -1.94 15.49
C LEU A 77 -2.89 -3.09 16.28
N GLY A 78 -1.98 -2.77 17.23
CA GLY A 78 -1.23 -3.74 18.01
C GLY A 78 -0.42 -4.71 17.12
N GLU A 79 -0.30 -5.97 17.54
CA GLU A 79 0.44 -7.00 16.81
C GLU A 79 -0.07 -7.20 15.36
N LEU A 80 -1.34 -6.94 15.10
CA LEU A 80 -1.90 -7.03 13.75
C LEU A 80 -1.27 -5.99 12.82
N GLY A 81 -0.99 -4.79 13.33
CA GLY A 81 -0.34 -3.71 12.59
C GLY A 81 1.10 -4.03 12.18
N ASP A 82 1.80 -4.89 12.93
CA ASP A 82 3.17 -5.31 12.63
C ASP A 82 3.24 -6.36 11.51
N THR A 83 2.10 -6.94 11.15
CA THR A 83 1.99 -7.78 9.95
C THR A 83 1.99 -6.92 8.68
N VAL A 84 2.07 -7.57 7.51
CA VAL A 84 1.91 -6.89 6.22
C VAL A 84 0.55 -7.16 5.57
N GLY A 85 -0.31 -7.98 6.20
CA GLY A 85 -1.62 -8.34 5.65
C GLY A 85 -1.62 -9.57 4.74
N TYR A 86 -0.48 -10.00 4.24
CA TYR A 86 -0.40 -11.19 3.39
C TYR A 86 -0.81 -12.45 4.18
N GLY A 87 -1.79 -13.18 3.63
CA GLY A 87 -2.29 -14.40 4.27
C GLY A 87 -3.23 -14.14 5.46
N HIS A 88 -3.71 -12.93 5.68
CA HIS A 88 -4.71 -12.65 6.71
C HIS A 88 -5.95 -13.52 6.53
N THR A 89 -6.44 -14.07 7.64
CA THR A 89 -7.78 -14.66 7.69
C THR A 89 -8.84 -13.56 7.48
N ALA A 90 -10.08 -13.96 7.19
CA ALA A 90 -11.19 -13.02 7.09
C ALA A 90 -11.38 -12.19 8.38
N GLU A 91 -11.16 -12.79 9.53
CA GLU A 91 -11.24 -12.13 10.84
C GLU A 91 -10.13 -11.10 11.01
N GLN A 92 -8.89 -11.45 10.71
CA GLN A 92 -7.74 -10.54 10.77
C GLN A 92 -7.90 -9.36 9.80
N ALA A 93 -8.35 -9.62 8.57
CA ALA A 93 -8.57 -8.55 7.59
C ALA A 93 -9.65 -7.56 8.06
N ARG A 94 -10.74 -8.06 8.66
CA ARG A 94 -11.82 -7.22 9.20
C ARG A 94 -11.41 -6.46 10.47
N ALA A 95 -10.42 -6.94 11.20
CA ALA A 95 -9.90 -6.27 12.39
C ALA A 95 -8.99 -5.07 12.07
N VAL A 96 -8.55 -4.90 10.81
CA VAL A 96 -7.85 -3.69 10.38
C VAL A 96 -8.89 -2.59 10.19
N VAL A 97 -9.10 -1.80 11.25
CA VAL A 97 -10.02 -0.66 11.29
C VAL A 97 -9.21 0.61 11.47
N VAL A 98 -9.42 1.59 10.61
CA VAL A 98 -8.74 2.90 10.65
C VAL A 98 -9.79 4.00 10.57
N GLU A 99 -9.79 4.89 11.56
CA GLU A 99 -10.77 5.98 11.62
C GLU A 99 -10.35 7.22 10.83
N ASP A 100 -9.04 7.44 10.72
CA ASP A 100 -8.47 8.58 10.02
C ASP A 100 -7.92 8.17 8.64
N ALA A 101 -8.66 8.49 7.60
CA ALA A 101 -8.23 8.23 6.22
C ALA A 101 -6.96 9.02 5.83
N ALA A 102 -6.71 10.19 6.46
CA ALA A 102 -5.50 10.97 6.19
C ALA A 102 -4.24 10.23 6.68
N LEU A 103 -4.35 9.46 7.77
CA LEU A 103 -3.25 8.64 8.29
C LEU A 103 -2.79 7.58 7.28
N LEU A 104 -3.73 6.95 6.56
CA LEU A 104 -3.42 5.98 5.50
C LEU A 104 -2.63 6.63 4.35
N VAL A 105 -3.07 7.81 3.91
CA VAL A 105 -2.41 8.58 2.84
C VAL A 105 -1.03 9.05 3.29
N GLU A 106 -0.91 9.52 4.54
CA GLU A 106 0.37 9.95 5.10
C GLU A 106 1.38 8.79 5.17
N TYR A 107 0.95 7.63 5.64
CA TYR A 107 1.81 6.44 5.71
C TYR A 107 2.25 5.96 4.32
N LEU A 108 1.31 5.79 3.39
CA LEU A 108 1.64 5.40 2.02
C LEU A 108 2.54 6.43 1.33
N GLY A 109 2.34 7.72 1.60
CA GLY A 109 3.20 8.80 1.12
C GLY A 109 4.62 8.73 1.69
N ALA A 110 4.75 8.46 2.99
CA ALA A 110 6.06 8.33 3.66
C ALA A 110 6.85 7.12 3.13
N THR A 111 6.20 5.96 2.96
CA THR A 111 6.84 4.77 2.36
C THR A 111 7.21 5.00 0.90
N THR A 112 6.37 5.68 0.12
CA THR A 112 6.68 6.07 -1.26
C THR A 112 7.88 7.00 -1.34
N ALA A 113 7.99 7.97 -0.43
CA ALA A 113 9.14 8.88 -0.37
C ALA A 113 10.44 8.12 -0.05
N ALA A 114 10.41 7.22 0.93
CA ALA A 114 11.56 6.37 1.28
C ALA A 114 11.97 5.46 0.11
N LEU A 115 11.01 4.84 -0.59
CA LEU A 115 11.28 4.03 -1.77
C LEU A 115 11.89 4.87 -2.89
N SER A 116 11.37 6.06 -3.13
CA SER A 116 11.88 6.98 -4.16
C SER A 116 13.33 7.43 -3.86
N GLU A 117 13.65 7.67 -2.59
CA GLU A 117 15.01 8.00 -2.15
C GLU A 117 15.96 6.82 -2.35
N TYR A 118 15.53 5.60 -1.96
CA TYR A 118 16.31 4.38 -2.21
C TYR A 118 16.62 4.21 -3.70
N ILE A 119 15.62 4.31 -4.57
CA ILE A 119 15.80 4.18 -6.03
C ILE A 119 16.74 5.26 -6.57
N ALA A 120 16.67 6.50 -6.06
CA ALA A 120 17.56 7.58 -6.49
C ALA A 120 19.03 7.31 -6.16
N GLY A 121 19.31 6.57 -5.09
CA GLY A 121 20.67 6.17 -4.68
C GLY A 121 21.27 5.03 -5.49
N LEU A 122 20.49 4.30 -6.29
CA LEU A 122 20.95 3.18 -7.10
C LEU A 122 21.64 3.67 -8.39
N SER A 123 22.55 2.85 -8.92
CA SER A 123 22.96 2.92 -10.33
C SER A 123 22.03 2.05 -11.19
N GLU A 124 22.02 2.22 -12.51
CA GLU A 124 21.28 1.30 -13.38
C GLU A 124 21.78 -0.14 -13.28
N ALA A 125 23.07 -0.36 -13.07
CA ALA A 125 23.65 -1.68 -12.89
C ALA A 125 23.13 -2.38 -11.64
N ASP A 126 22.84 -1.65 -10.56
CA ASP A 126 22.31 -2.22 -9.33
C ASP A 126 20.93 -2.85 -9.52
N LEU A 127 20.19 -2.47 -10.56
CA LEU A 127 18.88 -3.06 -10.88
C LEU A 127 18.98 -4.52 -11.33
N ASP A 128 20.12 -4.92 -11.86
CA ASP A 128 20.40 -6.30 -12.31
C ASP A 128 20.92 -7.21 -11.20
N ASP A 129 21.23 -6.65 -10.02
CA ASP A 129 21.67 -7.44 -8.87
C ASP A 129 20.64 -8.50 -8.50
N VAL A 130 21.05 -9.77 -8.47
CA VAL A 130 20.23 -10.88 -7.98
C VAL A 130 20.11 -10.77 -6.46
N ILE A 131 18.90 -10.57 -5.96
CA ILE A 131 18.61 -10.40 -4.53
C ILE A 131 17.88 -11.59 -3.91
N ASP A 132 17.33 -12.48 -4.74
CA ASP A 132 16.61 -13.67 -4.27
C ASP A 132 16.78 -14.81 -5.28
N THR A 133 17.37 -15.90 -4.83
CA THR A 133 17.67 -17.10 -5.63
C THR A 133 16.68 -18.25 -5.39
N SER A 134 15.67 -18.04 -4.54
CA SER A 134 14.64 -19.06 -4.22
C SER A 134 13.64 -19.26 -5.36
N TRP A 135 13.64 -18.37 -6.35
CA TRP A 135 12.75 -18.43 -7.51
C TRP A 135 13.48 -18.75 -8.81
N THR A 136 12.76 -19.27 -9.80
CA THR A 136 13.26 -19.45 -11.17
C THR A 136 12.30 -18.74 -12.14
N PRO A 137 12.74 -17.70 -12.86
CA PRO A 137 14.08 -17.09 -12.80
C PRO A 137 14.37 -16.41 -11.46
N HIS A 138 15.66 -16.21 -11.14
CA HIS A 138 16.06 -15.46 -9.95
C HIS A 138 15.51 -14.04 -9.98
N VAL A 139 15.18 -13.51 -8.80
CA VAL A 139 14.62 -12.17 -8.67
C VAL A 139 15.76 -11.16 -8.59
N THR A 140 15.77 -10.20 -9.52
CA THR A 140 16.68 -9.05 -9.45
C THR A 140 16.08 -7.92 -8.62
N ARG A 141 16.92 -6.96 -8.24
CA ARG A 141 16.48 -5.75 -7.52
C ARG A 141 15.41 -4.99 -8.33
N GLY A 142 15.63 -4.81 -9.64
CA GLY A 142 14.67 -4.17 -10.53
C GLY A 142 13.32 -4.88 -10.57
N VAL A 143 13.31 -6.22 -10.68
CA VAL A 143 12.08 -7.03 -10.63
C VAL A 143 11.36 -6.86 -9.31
N ARG A 144 12.07 -6.84 -8.17
CA ARG A 144 11.47 -6.62 -6.86
C ARG A 144 10.85 -5.22 -6.76
N LEU A 145 11.52 -4.18 -7.24
CA LEU A 145 10.98 -2.81 -7.24
C LEU A 145 9.70 -2.71 -8.08
N VAL A 146 9.67 -3.31 -9.27
CA VAL A 146 8.46 -3.38 -10.10
C VAL A 146 7.33 -4.10 -9.36
N SER A 147 7.62 -5.24 -8.72
CA SER A 147 6.63 -6.01 -7.97
C SER A 147 6.02 -5.21 -6.81
N MET A 148 6.84 -4.48 -6.05
CA MET A 148 6.38 -3.63 -4.94
C MET A 148 5.45 -2.51 -5.41
N ILE A 149 5.79 -1.87 -6.53
CA ILE A 149 5.01 -0.78 -7.13
C ILE A 149 3.69 -1.29 -7.70
N ASP A 150 3.75 -2.42 -8.42
CA ASP A 150 2.57 -3.05 -9.03
C ASP A 150 1.56 -3.50 -7.96
N ASP A 151 2.03 -4.15 -6.89
CA ASP A 151 1.19 -4.58 -5.78
C ASP A 151 0.46 -3.39 -5.12
N ALA A 152 1.17 -2.30 -4.84
CA ALA A 152 0.56 -1.09 -4.30
C ALA A 152 -0.47 -0.48 -5.26
N ALA A 153 -0.18 -0.43 -6.56
CA ALA A 153 -1.09 0.09 -7.57
C ALA A 153 -2.37 -0.76 -7.69
N GLN A 154 -2.24 -2.09 -7.64
CA GLN A 154 -3.38 -3.01 -7.66
C GLN A 154 -4.29 -2.78 -6.44
N HIS A 155 -3.73 -2.66 -5.23
CA HIS A 155 -4.52 -2.48 -4.01
C HIS A 155 -5.20 -1.11 -3.95
N VAL A 156 -4.56 -0.05 -4.41
CA VAL A 156 -5.19 1.27 -4.55
C VAL A 156 -6.30 1.24 -5.59
N GLY A 157 -6.11 0.54 -6.72
CA GLY A 157 -7.15 0.32 -7.73
C GLY A 157 -8.35 -0.46 -7.19
N GLN A 158 -8.11 -1.50 -6.39
CA GLN A 158 -9.16 -2.25 -5.68
C GLN A 158 -9.92 -1.37 -4.69
N ALA A 159 -9.23 -0.50 -3.95
CA ALA A 159 -9.85 0.45 -3.04
C ALA A 159 -10.77 1.44 -3.78
N ALA A 160 -10.33 1.95 -4.94
CA ALA A 160 -11.13 2.84 -5.77
C ALA A 160 -12.38 2.13 -6.33
N TYR A 161 -12.24 0.89 -6.77
CA TYR A 161 -13.37 0.08 -7.23
C TYR A 161 -14.38 -0.21 -6.09
N ALA A 162 -13.88 -0.56 -4.90
CA ALA A 162 -14.72 -0.76 -3.72
C ALA A 162 -15.50 0.51 -3.34
N ALA A 163 -14.86 1.68 -3.41
CA ALA A 163 -15.51 2.96 -3.17
C ALA A 163 -16.66 3.21 -4.15
N GLY A 164 -16.48 2.88 -5.43
CA GLY A 164 -17.54 2.98 -6.45
C GLY A 164 -18.75 2.10 -6.15
N ILE A 165 -18.52 0.85 -5.69
CA ILE A 165 -19.60 -0.06 -5.27
C ILE A 165 -20.38 0.52 -4.10
N LEU A 166 -19.67 1.02 -3.06
CA LEU A 166 -20.31 1.58 -1.86
C LEU A 166 -21.09 2.86 -2.17
N ALA A 167 -20.60 3.72 -3.04
CA ALA A 167 -21.29 4.92 -3.48
C ALA A 167 -22.59 4.59 -4.24
N SER A 168 -22.54 3.60 -5.13
CA SER A 168 -23.74 3.15 -5.88
C SER A 168 -24.79 2.55 -4.99
N ALA A 169 -24.38 1.79 -3.96
CA ALA A 169 -25.31 1.19 -2.98
C ALA A 169 -26.02 2.26 -2.12
N ALA A 170 -25.31 3.33 -1.76
CA ALA A 170 -25.86 4.44 -1.00
C ALA A 170 -26.92 5.23 -1.81
N GLY A 171 -26.68 5.49 -3.09
CA GLY A 171 -27.61 6.21 -3.98
C GLY A 171 -28.90 5.45 -4.28
N SER A 172 -28.85 4.10 -4.30
CA SER A 172 -30.04 3.27 -4.53
C SER A 172 -30.98 3.16 -3.31
N GLY A 173 -30.53 3.56 -2.13
CA GLY A 173 -31.34 3.57 -0.90
C GLY A 173 -32.17 4.84 -0.68
N GLU A 174 -31.93 5.92 -1.45
CA GLU A 174 -32.67 7.19 -1.33
C GLU A 174 -33.90 7.28 -2.25
N GLU A 175 -34.08 6.34 -3.18
CA GLU A 175 -35.24 6.32 -4.11
C GLU A 175 -36.38 5.37 -3.66
N ALA A 176 -36.33 4.81 -2.50
CA ALA A 176 -37.36 3.91 -1.94
C ALA A 176 -38.06 4.53 -0.72
#